data_999f7d4205a3630f2c1b0c1d36ac9c5c
#
_entry.id   999f7d4205a3630f2c1b0c1d36ac9c5c
#
_cell.length_a   1.000
_cell.length_b   1.000
_cell.length_c   1.000
_cell.angle_alpha   90.00
_cell.angle_beta   90.00
_cell.angle_gamma   90.00
#
_symmetry.space_group_name_H-M   'P 1'
#
loop_
_entity.id
_entity.type
_entity.pdbx_description
1 polymer ?
#
loop_
_entity_poly.entity_id
_entity_poly.type
_entity_poly.pdbx_seq_one_letter_code
_entity_poly.pdbx_strand_id
1 'polypeptide(L)'
;YFVGKIKYVPNVQDFAWDAVRASHLALDSVLRIEKELTKEFPSDKKYSFEQRGNTTISVYSKEFCEAYHQRMNGMVERRMQKAVLAVGSVWFTAWVDAGQPNLAALQNIPPSKSLLEEMKLLDDAYHAEKHKGRVCE
;
A
#
# COMPACT_ATOMS: atom_id res chain seq x y z
N TYR A 1 -7.10 17.64 -2.76
CA TYR A 1 -8.11 16.58 -2.53
C TYR A 1 -8.25 16.35 -1.02
N PHE A 2 -9.37 16.79 -0.45
CA PHE A 2 -9.68 16.50 0.95
C PHE A 2 -10.38 15.14 1.03
N VAL A 3 -9.72 14.15 1.66
CA VAL A 3 -10.23 12.77 1.77
C VAL A 3 -10.92 12.49 3.11
N GLY A 4 -10.89 13.43 4.05
CA GLY A 4 -11.49 13.31 5.37
C GLY A 4 -10.60 13.84 6.50
N LYS A 5 -11.05 13.66 7.74
CA LYS A 5 -10.31 14.08 8.94
C LYS A 5 -9.59 12.86 9.55
N ILE A 6 -8.33 13.05 9.91
CA ILE A 6 -7.57 12.08 10.71
C ILE A 6 -8.08 12.09 12.15
N LYS A 7 -7.86 11.00 12.87
CA LYS A 7 -8.27 10.83 14.26
C LYS A 7 -7.20 10.11 15.08
N TYR A 8 -7.20 10.31 16.37
CA TYR A 8 -6.41 9.51 17.30
C TYR A 8 -6.93 8.07 17.34
N VAL A 9 -6.03 7.09 17.33
CA VAL A 9 -6.31 5.65 17.31
C VAL A 9 -5.75 5.03 18.59
N PRO A 10 -6.61 4.72 19.60
CA PRO A 10 -6.13 4.21 20.88
C PRO A 10 -5.43 2.85 20.80
N ASN A 11 -5.84 2.01 19.87
CA ASN A 11 -5.24 0.70 19.61
C ASN A 11 -4.90 0.56 18.12
N VAL A 12 -3.64 0.85 17.80
CA VAL A 12 -3.14 0.81 16.41
C VAL A 12 -3.15 -0.61 15.86
N GLN A 13 -2.90 -1.62 16.70
CA GLN A 13 -2.89 -3.01 16.29
C GLN A 13 -4.29 -3.47 15.83
N ASP A 14 -5.32 -3.23 16.64
CA ASP A 14 -6.70 -3.58 16.27
C ASP A 14 -7.15 -2.81 15.03
N PHE A 15 -6.78 -1.53 14.94
CA PHE A 15 -7.05 -0.70 13.78
C PHE A 15 -6.43 -1.27 12.48
N ALA A 16 -5.19 -1.75 12.56
CA ALA A 16 -4.54 -2.42 11.43
C ALA A 16 -5.24 -3.73 11.05
N TRP A 17 -5.62 -4.54 12.04
CA TRP A 17 -6.37 -5.77 11.81
C TRP A 17 -7.75 -5.52 11.22
N ASP A 18 -8.43 -4.42 11.59
CA ASP A 18 -9.70 -4.02 10.98
C ASP A 18 -9.54 -3.72 9.49
N ALA A 19 -8.44 -3.06 9.09
CA ALA A 19 -8.13 -2.82 7.69
C ALA A 19 -7.88 -4.13 6.93
N VAL A 20 -7.16 -5.09 7.52
CA VAL A 20 -6.91 -6.42 6.95
C VAL A 20 -8.22 -7.19 6.78
N ARG A 21 -9.04 -7.28 7.85
CA ARG A 21 -10.35 -7.95 7.80
C ARG A 21 -11.26 -7.35 6.74
N ALA A 22 -11.33 -6.02 6.67
CA ALA A 22 -12.13 -5.33 5.68
C ALA A 22 -11.64 -5.56 4.24
N SER A 23 -10.33 -5.78 4.04
CA SER A 23 -9.76 -6.14 2.74
C SER A 23 -10.08 -7.58 2.38
N HIS A 24 -10.00 -8.50 3.36
CA HIS A 24 -10.34 -9.90 3.17
C HIS A 24 -11.82 -10.08 2.76
N LEU A 25 -12.74 -9.36 3.40
CA LEU A 25 -14.16 -9.37 3.02
C LEU A 25 -14.44 -8.89 1.59
N ALA A 26 -13.56 -8.09 1.01
CA ALA A 26 -13.70 -7.65 -0.38
C ALA A 26 -13.17 -8.66 -1.40
N LEU A 27 -12.40 -9.67 -0.96
CA LEU A 27 -11.70 -10.62 -1.83
C LEU A 27 -12.63 -11.37 -2.77
N ASP A 28 -13.73 -11.91 -2.23
CA ASP A 28 -14.70 -12.67 -3.05
C ASP A 28 -15.28 -11.84 -4.19
N SER A 29 -15.55 -10.55 -3.94
CA SER A 29 -16.05 -9.64 -4.99
C SER A 29 -14.99 -9.40 -6.07
N VAL A 30 -13.73 -9.20 -5.67
CA VAL A 30 -12.60 -9.02 -6.59
C VAL A 30 -12.44 -10.24 -7.50
N LEU A 31 -12.35 -11.42 -6.91
CA LEU A 31 -12.15 -12.68 -7.64
C LEU A 31 -13.35 -13.03 -8.53
N ARG A 32 -14.57 -12.79 -8.07
CA ARG A 32 -15.78 -13.03 -8.84
C ARG A 32 -15.84 -12.13 -10.07
N ILE A 33 -15.59 -10.83 -9.91
CA ILE A 33 -15.59 -9.88 -11.03
C ILE A 33 -14.50 -10.23 -12.05
N GLU A 34 -13.30 -10.60 -11.60
CA GLU A 34 -12.23 -11.05 -12.50
C GLU A 34 -12.63 -12.29 -13.29
N LYS A 35 -13.23 -13.27 -12.62
CA LYS A 35 -13.69 -14.52 -13.24
C LYS A 35 -14.81 -14.29 -14.26
N GLU A 36 -15.76 -13.37 -13.96
CA GLU A 36 -16.84 -13.01 -14.87
C GLU A 36 -16.30 -12.30 -16.11
N LEU A 37 -15.45 -11.28 -15.93
CA LEU A 37 -14.80 -10.56 -17.03
C LEU A 37 -13.93 -11.45 -17.90
N THR A 38 -13.21 -12.41 -17.31
CA THR A 38 -12.39 -13.36 -18.07
C THR A 38 -13.22 -14.22 -19.03
N LYS A 39 -14.49 -14.46 -18.74
CA LYS A 39 -15.40 -15.18 -19.67
C LYS A 39 -15.88 -14.30 -20.81
N GLU A 40 -15.96 -13.00 -20.62
CA GLU A 40 -16.44 -12.03 -21.61
C GLU A 40 -15.34 -11.53 -22.54
N PHE A 41 -14.09 -11.52 -22.05
CA PHE A 41 -12.93 -11.09 -22.82
C PHE A 41 -12.20 -12.28 -23.41
N PRO A 42 -12.13 -12.41 -24.74
CA PRO A 42 -11.25 -13.40 -25.39
C PRO A 42 -9.78 -13.11 -25.03
N SER A 43 -8.96 -14.15 -25.03
CA SER A 43 -7.56 -14.07 -24.55
C SER A 43 -6.71 -13.03 -25.30
N ASP A 44 -6.98 -12.82 -26.59
CA ASP A 44 -6.33 -11.82 -27.44
C ASP A 44 -6.72 -10.37 -27.10
N LYS A 45 -7.84 -10.16 -26.43
CA LYS A 45 -8.31 -8.86 -25.96
C LYS A 45 -8.08 -8.63 -24.46
N LYS A 46 -7.87 -9.72 -23.71
CA LYS A 46 -7.61 -9.63 -22.26
C LYS A 46 -6.21 -9.14 -21.96
N TYR A 47 -5.23 -9.50 -22.78
CA TYR A 47 -3.82 -9.20 -22.56
C TYR A 47 -3.25 -8.29 -23.64
N SER A 48 -2.28 -7.49 -23.24
CA SER A 48 -1.40 -6.71 -24.11
C SER A 48 0.06 -6.94 -23.71
N PHE A 49 1.00 -6.44 -24.53
CA PHE A 49 2.41 -6.58 -24.27
C PHE A 49 3.05 -5.21 -24.06
N GLU A 50 3.84 -5.09 -23.00
CA GLU A 50 4.63 -3.89 -22.71
C GLU A 50 6.12 -4.21 -22.76
N GLN A 51 6.88 -3.26 -23.31
CA GLN A 51 8.33 -3.31 -23.26
C GLN A 51 8.82 -2.70 -21.97
N ARG A 52 9.51 -3.48 -21.11
CA ARG A 52 10.18 -3.00 -19.90
C ARG A 52 11.68 -3.27 -20.01
N GLY A 53 12.46 -2.25 -20.34
CA GLY A 53 13.86 -2.42 -20.67
C GLY A 53 14.04 -3.36 -21.86
N ASN A 54 14.78 -4.45 -21.68
CA ASN A 54 15.03 -5.46 -22.72
C ASN A 54 14.04 -6.64 -22.71
N THR A 55 13.01 -6.59 -21.85
CA THR A 55 12.06 -7.69 -21.68
C THR A 55 10.66 -7.27 -22.09
N THR A 56 9.99 -8.09 -22.89
CA THR A 56 8.56 -7.94 -23.19
C THR A 56 7.76 -8.73 -22.17
N ILE A 57 6.86 -8.05 -21.47
CA ILE A 57 5.98 -8.66 -20.46
C ILE A 57 4.53 -8.63 -20.92
N SER A 58 3.77 -9.66 -20.55
CA SER A 58 2.32 -9.69 -20.73
C SER A 58 1.65 -8.96 -19.58
N VAL A 59 0.75 -8.02 -19.90
CA VAL A 59 -0.04 -7.24 -18.96
C VAL A 59 -1.51 -7.30 -19.36
N TYR A 60 -2.41 -6.97 -18.46
CA TYR A 60 -3.82 -6.81 -18.83
C TYR A 60 -3.99 -5.65 -19.81
N SER A 61 -4.85 -5.82 -20.81
CA SER A 61 -5.18 -4.76 -21.75
C SER A 61 -5.89 -3.58 -21.06
N LYS A 62 -5.81 -2.41 -21.67
CA LYS A 62 -6.47 -1.20 -21.15
C LYS A 62 -7.98 -1.40 -21.04
N GLU A 63 -8.59 -2.02 -22.05
CA GLU A 63 -10.02 -2.28 -22.13
C GLU A 63 -10.47 -3.24 -21.00
N PHE A 64 -9.69 -4.27 -20.73
CA PHE A 64 -9.96 -5.18 -19.61
C PHE A 64 -9.85 -4.46 -18.26
N CYS A 65 -8.80 -3.65 -18.06
CA CYS A 65 -8.62 -2.87 -16.84
C CYS A 65 -9.76 -1.85 -16.61
N GLU A 66 -10.20 -1.17 -17.66
CA GLU A 66 -11.31 -0.22 -17.58
C GLU A 66 -12.64 -0.92 -17.21
N ALA A 67 -12.95 -2.04 -17.87
CA ALA A 67 -14.14 -2.82 -17.56
C ALA A 67 -14.10 -3.38 -16.13
N TYR A 68 -12.93 -3.83 -15.69
CA TYR A 68 -12.72 -4.32 -14.33
C TYR A 68 -12.92 -3.21 -13.30
N HIS A 69 -12.32 -2.05 -13.53
CA HIS A 69 -12.46 -0.87 -12.68
C HIS A 69 -13.93 -0.42 -12.55
N GLN A 70 -14.66 -0.39 -13.67
CA GLN A 70 -16.08 -0.03 -13.66
C GLN A 70 -16.93 -1.00 -12.83
N ARG A 71 -16.67 -2.32 -12.94
CA ARG A 71 -17.38 -3.33 -12.14
C ARG A 71 -17.02 -3.31 -10.67
N MET A 72 -15.82 -2.84 -10.33
CA MET A 72 -15.40 -2.61 -8.94
C MET A 72 -16.16 -1.46 -8.27
N ASN A 73 -16.90 -0.66 -9.04
CA ASN A 73 -17.80 0.38 -8.56
C ASN A 73 -17.20 1.30 -7.49
N GLY A 74 -16.03 1.89 -7.79
CA GLY A 74 -15.30 2.80 -6.91
C GLY A 74 -14.69 2.14 -5.68
N MET A 75 -14.56 0.81 -5.65
CA MET A 75 -13.96 0.11 -4.51
C MET A 75 -12.49 0.49 -4.33
N VAL A 76 -11.74 0.62 -5.42
CA VAL A 76 -10.31 0.97 -5.38
C VAL A 76 -10.14 2.36 -4.75
N GLU A 77 -10.90 3.34 -5.21
CA GLU A 77 -10.85 4.72 -4.71
C GLU A 77 -11.20 4.78 -3.22
N ARG A 78 -12.27 4.07 -2.82
CA ARG A 78 -12.64 4.00 -1.40
C ARG A 78 -11.55 3.35 -0.55
N ARG A 79 -10.84 2.34 -1.08
CA ARG A 79 -9.71 1.73 -0.38
C ARG A 79 -8.51 2.67 -0.28
N MET A 80 -8.19 3.39 -1.35
CA MET A 80 -7.12 4.39 -1.35
C MET A 80 -7.42 5.53 -0.37
N GLN A 81 -8.65 6.05 -0.35
CA GLN A 81 -9.07 7.07 0.63
C GLN A 81 -8.91 6.56 2.08
N LYS A 82 -9.36 5.33 2.36
CA LYS A 82 -9.19 4.72 3.68
C LYS A 82 -7.72 4.54 4.05
N ALA A 83 -6.86 4.16 3.10
CA ALA A 83 -5.44 4.01 3.35
C ALA A 83 -4.78 5.36 3.71
N VAL A 84 -5.09 6.43 2.97
CA VAL A 84 -4.61 7.79 3.27
C VAL A 84 -5.03 8.24 4.68
N LEU A 85 -6.31 8.05 5.03
CA LEU A 85 -6.83 8.38 6.36
C LEU A 85 -6.19 7.52 7.46
N ALA A 86 -5.96 6.24 7.19
CA ALA A 86 -5.34 5.32 8.14
C ALA A 86 -3.90 5.73 8.44
N VAL A 87 -3.09 5.97 7.41
CA VAL A 87 -1.69 6.41 7.58
C VAL A 87 -1.63 7.73 8.35
N GLY A 88 -2.43 8.73 7.95
CA GLY A 88 -2.48 10.00 8.65
C GLY A 88 -2.92 9.87 10.11
N SER A 89 -3.87 8.99 10.40
CA SER A 89 -4.35 8.74 11.77
C SER A 89 -3.30 8.06 12.64
N VAL A 90 -2.55 7.10 12.09
CA VAL A 90 -1.46 6.45 12.82
C VAL A 90 -0.32 7.43 13.09
N TRP A 91 0.07 8.24 12.12
CA TRP A 91 1.08 9.29 12.33
C TRP A 91 0.63 10.33 13.36
N PHE A 92 -0.63 10.76 13.30
CA PHE A 92 -1.19 11.67 14.28
C PHE A 92 -1.18 11.06 15.69
N THR A 93 -1.54 9.77 15.81
CA THR A 93 -1.50 9.03 17.08
C THR A 93 -0.08 8.99 17.63
N ALA A 94 0.91 8.59 16.82
CA ALA A 94 2.31 8.56 17.24
C ALA A 94 2.81 9.92 17.70
N TRP A 95 2.42 11.01 17.02
CA TRP A 95 2.76 12.36 17.42
C TRP A 95 2.11 12.76 18.76
N VAL A 96 0.85 12.40 18.98
CA VAL A 96 0.15 12.65 20.25
C VAL A 96 0.80 11.87 21.38
N ASP A 97 1.08 10.57 21.18
CA ASP A 97 1.69 9.69 22.18
C ASP A 97 3.12 10.10 22.53
N ALA A 98 3.84 10.73 21.59
CA ALA A 98 5.15 11.34 21.83
C ALA A 98 5.08 12.68 22.59
N GLY A 99 3.91 13.12 23.04
CA GLY A 99 3.74 14.39 23.76
C GLY A 99 3.67 15.61 22.85
N GLN A 100 3.28 15.45 21.61
CA GLN A 100 3.06 16.53 20.63
C GLN A 100 4.31 17.41 20.40
N PRO A 101 5.48 16.82 20.10
CA PRO A 101 6.70 17.58 19.90
C PRO A 101 6.56 18.62 18.77
N ASN A 102 7.27 19.75 18.91
CA ASN A 102 7.35 20.74 17.83
C ASN A 102 8.17 20.20 16.66
N LEU A 103 7.50 19.65 15.63
CA LEU A 103 8.16 19.04 14.48
C LEU A 103 9.01 20.04 13.68
N ALA A 104 8.65 21.35 13.67
CA ALA A 104 9.45 22.36 13.01
C ALA A 104 10.83 22.55 13.69
N ALA A 105 10.89 22.37 15.00
CA ALA A 105 12.15 22.41 15.73
C ALA A 105 13.04 21.19 15.47
N LEU A 106 12.47 20.08 15.01
CA LEU A 106 13.19 18.83 14.75
C LEU A 106 13.81 18.77 13.34
N GLN A 107 13.38 19.60 12.41
CA GLN A 107 13.80 19.54 11.00
C GLN A 107 15.32 19.66 10.80
N ASN A 108 16.02 20.35 11.68
CA ASN A 108 17.45 20.63 11.57
C ASN A 108 18.29 19.85 12.59
N ILE A 109 17.68 18.90 13.30
CA ILE A 109 18.43 18.07 14.25
C ILE A 109 19.05 16.89 13.48
N PRO A 110 20.38 16.78 13.45
CA PRO A 110 21.01 15.64 12.79
C PRO A 110 20.65 14.34 13.54
N PRO A 111 20.56 13.20 12.83
CA PRO A 111 20.33 11.91 13.46
C PRO A 111 21.37 11.64 14.56
N SER A 112 20.95 11.02 15.66
CA SER A 112 21.89 10.62 16.71
C SER A 112 22.89 9.59 16.18
N LYS A 113 24.09 9.54 16.80
CA LYS A 113 25.10 8.54 16.43
C LYS A 113 24.58 7.12 16.50
N SER A 114 23.79 6.81 17.56
CA SER A 114 23.17 5.48 17.72
C SER A 114 22.19 5.15 16.58
N LEU A 115 21.40 6.12 16.12
CA LEU A 115 20.49 5.92 14.99
C LEU A 115 21.26 5.68 13.68
N LEU A 116 22.34 6.44 13.46
CA LEU A 116 23.20 6.23 12.27
C LEU A 116 23.88 4.86 12.27
N GLU A 117 24.31 4.38 13.44
CA GLU A 117 24.89 3.04 13.60
C GLU A 117 23.84 1.95 13.33
N GLU A 118 22.63 2.11 13.87
CA GLU A 118 21.50 1.19 13.61
C GLU A 118 21.13 1.15 12.12
N MET A 119 21.01 2.31 11.48
CA MET A 119 20.74 2.40 10.03
C MET A 119 21.83 1.70 9.22
N LYS A 120 23.10 1.89 9.59
CA LYS A 120 24.22 1.22 8.92
C LYS A 120 24.17 -0.30 9.10
N LEU A 121 23.87 -0.79 10.31
CA LEU A 121 23.72 -2.22 10.56
C LEU A 121 22.58 -2.85 9.74
N LEU A 122 21.45 -2.12 9.59
CA LEU A 122 20.33 -2.55 8.76
C LEU A 122 20.70 -2.58 7.27
N ASP A 123 21.42 -1.57 6.80
CA ASP A 123 21.91 -1.48 5.41
C ASP A 123 22.92 -2.60 5.11
N ASP A 124 23.89 -2.82 6.00
CA ASP A 124 24.87 -3.90 5.89
C ASP A 124 24.17 -5.30 5.90
N ALA A 125 23.13 -5.48 6.72
CA ALA A 125 22.36 -6.72 6.75
C ALA A 125 21.54 -6.91 5.47
N TYR A 126 21.03 -5.84 4.90
CA TYR A 126 20.32 -5.86 3.62
C TYR A 126 21.23 -6.28 2.48
N HIS A 127 22.43 -5.65 2.37
CA HIS A 127 23.41 -5.98 1.33
C HIS A 127 24.05 -7.37 1.52
N ALA A 128 24.09 -7.90 2.75
CA ALA A 128 24.54 -9.26 3.03
C ALA A 128 23.45 -10.33 2.85
N GLU A 129 22.25 -9.96 2.34
CA GLU A 129 21.09 -10.85 2.19
C GLU A 129 20.62 -11.52 3.51
N LYS A 130 21.00 -10.95 4.64
CA LYS A 130 20.66 -11.45 5.99
C LYS A 130 19.40 -10.80 6.57
N HIS A 131 18.68 -10.03 5.79
CA HIS A 131 17.44 -9.39 6.22
C HIS A 131 16.30 -10.44 6.32
N LYS A 132 15.50 -10.31 7.37
CA LYS A 132 14.25 -11.09 7.50
C LYS A 132 13.19 -10.45 6.61
N GLY A 133 13.12 -10.84 5.37
CA GLY A 133 12.16 -10.35 4.40
C GLY A 133 11.78 -11.43 3.40
N ARG A 134 10.72 -11.19 2.64
CA ARG A 134 10.34 -12.07 1.54
C ARG A 134 11.31 -11.83 0.39
N VAL A 135 12.01 -12.88 -0.04
CA VAL A 135 12.77 -12.82 -1.29
C VAL A 135 11.76 -12.66 -2.43
N CYS A 136 11.87 -11.60 -3.20
CA CYS A 136 11.12 -11.46 -4.45
C CYS A 136 11.89 -12.23 -5.53
N GLU A 137 11.40 -13.41 -5.87
CA GLU A 137 11.84 -14.16 -7.05
C GLU A 137 11.32 -13.50 -8.33
#